data_a56b1946b19730ee39c370e24562f51e
#
_entry.id   a56b1946b19730ee39c370e24562f51e
#
_cell.length_a   1.000
_cell.length_b   1.000
_cell.length_c   1.000
_cell.angle_alpha   90.00
_cell.angle_beta   90.00
_cell.angle_gamma   90.00
#
_symmetry.space_group_name_H-M   'P 1'
#
loop_
_entity.id
_entity.type
_entity.pdbx_description
1 polymer ?
#
loop_
_entity_poly.entity_id
_entity_poly.type
_entity_poly.pdbx_seq_one_letter_code
_entity_poly.pdbx_strand_id
1 'polypeptide(L)'
;MDFPQTKKMLADEIASGRIAGACALVCKDGEPVFCDYEGYTGADGKIRISENSAFRLASMTKPITATAVLLCARKGLLGLSDKVRDFIPGTGDLYVAEKKGDEWVKGEKADDITLFQLLTHSSGVGCGEIESAEFAKVKPGKGDTLA
;
A
#
# COMPACT_ATOMS: atom_id res chain seq x y z
N MET A 1 -13.60 9.19 26.65
CA MET A 1 -12.28 9.82 26.83
C MET A 1 -12.24 11.13 26.06
N ASP A 2 -11.56 12.14 26.54
CA ASP A 2 -11.37 13.38 25.81
C ASP A 2 -9.92 13.44 25.27
N PHE A 3 -9.78 13.91 24.01
CA PHE A 3 -8.51 14.02 23.31
C PHE A 3 -8.30 15.45 22.79
N PRO A 4 -8.21 16.45 23.68
CA PRO A 4 -8.19 17.87 23.28
C PRO A 4 -6.96 18.23 22.44
N GLN A 5 -5.82 17.59 22.69
CA GLN A 5 -4.60 17.81 21.90
C GLN A 5 -4.77 17.29 20.45
N THR A 6 -5.41 16.13 20.27
CA THR A 6 -5.70 15.58 18.94
C THR A 6 -6.66 16.48 18.16
N LYS A 7 -7.75 16.92 18.80
CA LYS A 7 -8.67 17.89 18.19
C LYS A 7 -7.98 19.17 17.77
N LYS A 8 -7.21 19.74 18.68
CA LYS A 8 -6.44 20.96 18.38
C LYS A 8 -5.48 20.77 17.22
N MET A 9 -4.73 19.67 17.19
CA MET A 9 -3.81 19.35 16.09
C MET A 9 -4.53 19.27 14.74
N LEU A 10 -5.65 18.56 14.67
CA LEU A 10 -6.45 18.44 13.43
C LEU A 10 -6.97 19.80 12.98
N ALA A 11 -7.53 20.60 13.91
CA ALA A 11 -8.01 21.94 13.60
C ALA A 11 -6.88 22.86 13.09
N ASP A 12 -5.70 22.82 13.70
CA ASP A 12 -4.54 23.62 13.31
C ASP A 12 -4.04 23.23 11.89
N GLU A 13 -4.01 21.91 11.56
CA GLU A 13 -3.64 21.42 10.23
C GLU A 13 -4.60 21.90 9.14
N ILE A 14 -5.89 21.86 9.43
CA ILE A 14 -6.95 22.33 8.51
C ILE A 14 -6.88 23.86 8.36
N ALA A 15 -6.76 24.58 9.45
CA ALA A 15 -6.67 26.05 9.45
C ALA A 15 -5.43 26.55 8.69
N SER A 16 -4.33 25.79 8.70
CA SER A 16 -3.12 26.11 7.92
C SER A 16 -3.24 25.82 6.43
N GLY A 17 -4.32 25.16 5.98
CA GLY A 17 -4.53 24.75 4.60
C GLY A 17 -3.66 23.57 4.14
N ARG A 18 -2.93 22.89 5.03
CA ARG A 18 -2.14 21.71 4.68
C ARG A 18 -2.99 20.51 4.32
N ILE A 19 -4.14 20.35 4.97
CA ILE A 19 -5.15 19.35 4.64
C ILE A 19 -6.54 20.00 4.56
N ALA A 20 -7.39 19.49 3.69
CA ALA A 20 -8.76 20.01 3.55
C ALA A 20 -9.67 19.54 4.69
N GLY A 21 -9.41 18.37 5.24
CA GLY A 21 -10.14 17.81 6.35
C GLY A 21 -9.57 16.47 6.79
N ALA A 22 -10.04 16.00 7.94
CA ALA A 22 -9.60 14.77 8.58
C ALA A 22 -10.72 14.12 9.38
N CYS A 23 -10.58 12.80 9.62
CA CYS A 23 -11.30 12.14 10.69
C CYS A 23 -10.32 11.39 11.59
N ALA A 24 -10.63 11.30 12.86
CA ALA A 24 -9.90 10.51 13.84
C ALA A 24 -10.83 9.62 14.62
N LEU A 25 -10.46 8.35 14.76
CA LEU A 25 -11.19 7.35 15.53
C LEU A 25 -10.22 6.65 16.49
N VAL A 26 -10.57 6.59 17.75
CA VAL A 26 -9.85 5.75 18.74
C VAL A 26 -10.84 4.74 19.30
N CYS A 27 -10.44 3.46 19.24
CA CYS A 27 -11.18 2.37 19.86
C CYS A 27 -10.41 1.81 21.06
N LYS A 28 -11.13 1.42 22.10
CA LYS A 28 -10.60 0.67 23.23
C LYS A 28 -11.51 -0.53 23.47
N ASP A 29 -10.91 -1.71 23.59
CA ASP A 29 -11.64 -2.98 23.80
C ASP A 29 -12.74 -3.23 22.74
N GLY A 30 -12.48 -2.78 21.49
CA GLY A 30 -13.42 -2.90 20.37
C GLY A 30 -14.45 -1.79 20.25
N GLU A 31 -14.56 -0.90 21.25
CA GLU A 31 -15.58 0.17 21.29
C GLU A 31 -14.95 1.54 20.97
N PRO A 32 -15.63 2.37 20.16
CA PRO A 32 -15.20 3.73 19.92
C PRO A 32 -15.24 4.58 21.20
N VAL A 33 -14.09 5.11 21.61
CA VAL A 33 -13.97 6.01 22.78
C VAL A 33 -13.72 7.46 22.38
N PHE A 34 -13.40 7.71 21.11
CA PHE A 34 -13.27 9.03 20.52
C PHE A 34 -13.53 8.92 19.02
N CYS A 35 -14.30 9.88 18.50
CA CYS A 35 -14.50 10.05 17.06
C CYS A 35 -14.62 11.54 16.78
N ASP A 36 -13.91 12.01 15.75
CA ASP A 36 -13.89 13.41 15.34
C ASP A 36 -13.87 13.54 13.84
N TYR A 37 -14.61 14.48 13.29
CA TYR A 37 -14.77 14.74 11.87
C TYR A 37 -14.61 16.23 11.62
N GLU A 38 -13.49 16.63 11.03
CA GLU A 38 -13.13 18.03 10.86
C GLU A 38 -12.91 18.39 9.38
N GLY A 39 -13.35 19.57 8.99
CA GLY A 39 -13.12 20.12 7.66
C GLY A 39 -13.99 19.52 6.55
N TYR A 40 -13.40 19.42 5.35
CA TYR A 40 -14.12 19.12 4.11
C TYR A 40 -13.43 18.00 3.33
N THR A 41 -14.17 17.33 2.43
CA THR A 41 -13.65 16.23 1.59
C THR A 41 -12.68 16.70 0.51
N GLY A 42 -12.64 18.00 0.23
CA GLY A 42 -11.75 18.63 -0.74
C GLY A 42 -11.50 20.10 -0.43
N ALA A 43 -10.49 20.66 -1.07
CA ALA A 43 -10.09 22.06 -0.91
C ALA A 43 -11.14 23.07 -1.37
N ASP A 44 -12.16 22.63 -2.11
CA ASP A 44 -13.27 23.48 -2.56
C ASP A 44 -14.29 23.80 -1.44
N GLY A 45 -14.15 23.19 -0.27
CA GLY A 45 -14.95 23.46 0.91
C GLY A 45 -16.43 23.13 0.80
N LYS A 46 -16.86 22.30 -0.17
CA LYS A 46 -18.28 22.08 -0.45
C LYS A 46 -18.94 21.02 0.42
N ILE A 47 -18.25 19.92 0.67
CA ILE A 47 -18.79 18.75 1.36
C ILE A 47 -18.02 18.53 2.67
N ARG A 48 -18.69 18.64 3.80
CA ARG A 48 -18.08 18.37 5.11
C ARG A 48 -17.77 16.89 5.27
N ILE A 49 -16.66 16.61 5.96
CA ILE A 49 -16.35 15.25 6.39
C ILE A 49 -17.36 14.79 7.44
N SER A 50 -17.77 13.55 7.33
CA SER A 50 -18.74 12.88 8.21
C SER A 50 -18.40 11.40 8.33
N GLU A 51 -19.16 10.67 9.11
CA GLU A 51 -19.06 9.21 9.23
C GLU A 51 -19.21 8.46 7.91
N ASN A 52 -19.90 9.05 6.92
CA ASN A 52 -20.11 8.47 5.59
C ASN A 52 -19.06 8.88 4.57
N SER A 53 -18.03 9.63 4.98
CA SER A 53 -16.96 10.05 4.07
C SER A 53 -16.01 8.90 3.78
N ALA A 54 -15.72 8.68 2.49
CA ALA A 54 -14.78 7.68 2.03
C ALA A 54 -13.39 8.28 1.86
N PHE A 55 -12.38 7.57 2.35
CA PHE A 55 -10.97 7.94 2.25
C PHE A 55 -10.20 6.93 1.40
N ARG A 56 -9.26 7.40 0.60
CA ARG A 56 -8.31 6.53 -0.10
C ARG A 56 -7.28 6.01 0.89
N LEU A 57 -7.27 4.70 1.10
CA LEU A 57 -6.41 4.08 2.10
C LEU A 57 -4.94 3.95 1.66
N ALA A 58 -4.65 4.03 0.36
CA ALA A 58 -3.31 3.81 -0.18
C ALA A 58 -2.65 2.55 0.44
N SER A 59 -1.46 2.67 1.02
CA SER A 59 -0.74 1.52 1.61
C SER A 59 -1.43 0.89 2.83
N MET A 60 -2.39 1.55 3.47
CA MET A 60 -3.20 0.93 4.53
C MET A 60 -4.12 -0.19 4.00
N THR A 61 -4.24 -0.34 2.68
CA THR A 61 -4.85 -1.52 2.04
C THR A 61 -4.04 -2.80 2.28
N LYS A 62 -2.72 -2.71 2.49
CA LYS A 62 -1.83 -3.87 2.66
C LYS A 62 -2.22 -4.79 3.82
N PRO A 63 -2.51 -4.32 5.04
CA PRO A 63 -3.00 -5.17 6.13
C PRO A 63 -4.30 -5.90 5.78
N ILE A 64 -5.21 -5.26 5.05
CA ILE A 64 -6.48 -5.88 4.61
C ILE A 64 -6.19 -7.01 3.63
N THR A 65 -5.33 -6.77 2.64
CA THR A 65 -4.91 -7.79 1.67
C THR A 65 -4.16 -8.93 2.36
N ALA A 66 -3.22 -8.62 3.26
CA ALA A 66 -2.49 -9.64 4.02
C ALA A 66 -3.44 -10.52 4.85
N THR A 67 -4.44 -9.92 5.50
CA THR A 67 -5.47 -10.67 6.24
C THR A 67 -6.25 -11.59 5.30
N ALA A 68 -6.63 -11.14 4.12
CA ALA A 68 -7.33 -11.98 3.14
C ALA A 68 -6.48 -13.16 2.70
N VAL A 69 -5.19 -12.96 2.42
CA VAL A 69 -4.24 -14.05 2.07
C VAL A 69 -4.13 -15.04 3.22
N LEU A 70 -3.97 -14.59 4.46
CA LEU A 70 -3.90 -15.46 5.64
C LEU A 70 -5.21 -16.24 5.88
N LEU A 71 -6.35 -15.66 5.58
CA LEU A 71 -7.64 -16.35 5.62
C LEU A 71 -7.72 -17.46 4.56
N CYS A 72 -7.21 -17.22 3.36
CA CYS A 72 -7.11 -18.24 2.30
C CYS A 72 -6.16 -19.37 2.73
N ALA A 73 -5.01 -19.03 3.32
CA ALA A 73 -4.07 -20.02 3.85
C ALA A 73 -4.71 -20.88 4.95
N ARG A 74 -5.43 -20.26 5.89
CA ARG A 74 -6.18 -20.98 6.94
C ARG A 74 -7.23 -21.94 6.38
N LYS A 75 -7.82 -21.63 5.23
CA LYS A 75 -8.77 -22.49 4.53
C LYS A 75 -8.11 -23.57 3.67
N GLY A 76 -6.79 -23.66 3.64
CA GLY A 76 -6.04 -24.60 2.81
C GLY A 76 -6.10 -24.32 1.31
N LEU A 77 -6.47 -23.10 0.89
CA LEU A 77 -6.56 -22.71 -0.52
C LEU A 77 -5.20 -22.34 -1.11
N LEU A 78 -4.22 -22.00 -0.27
CA LEU A 78 -2.85 -21.70 -0.62
C LEU A 78 -1.92 -21.91 0.58
N GLY A 79 -0.61 -22.06 0.32
CA GLY A 79 0.44 -22.08 1.34
C GLY A 79 1.29 -20.81 1.27
N LEU A 80 1.84 -20.36 2.39
CA LEU A 80 2.72 -19.18 2.39
C LEU A 80 4.04 -19.42 1.64
N SER A 81 4.45 -20.68 1.48
CA SER A 81 5.60 -21.11 0.69
C SER A 81 5.30 -21.28 -0.80
N ASP A 82 4.02 -21.17 -1.20
CA ASP A 82 3.66 -21.30 -2.60
C ASP A 82 4.29 -20.16 -3.40
N LYS A 83 4.59 -20.45 -4.65
CA LYS A 83 5.23 -19.50 -5.57
C LYS A 83 4.20 -18.54 -6.14
N VAL A 84 4.53 -17.26 -6.15
CA VAL A 84 3.63 -16.22 -6.68
C VAL A 84 3.28 -16.49 -8.15
N ARG A 85 4.22 -17.05 -8.94
CA ARG A 85 3.98 -17.40 -10.35
C ARG A 85 2.88 -18.45 -10.57
N ASP A 86 2.57 -19.26 -9.56
CA ASP A 86 1.50 -20.26 -9.66
C ASP A 86 0.11 -19.58 -9.66
N PHE A 87 0.02 -18.35 -9.14
CA PHE A 87 -1.18 -17.51 -9.12
C PHE A 87 -1.12 -16.39 -10.17
N ILE A 88 0.07 -15.84 -10.41
CA ILE A 88 0.33 -14.72 -11.33
C ILE A 88 1.48 -15.13 -12.26
N PRO A 89 1.19 -15.80 -13.41
CA PRO A 89 2.22 -16.39 -14.28
C PRO A 89 3.31 -15.42 -14.74
N GLY A 90 2.98 -14.15 -14.98
CA GLY A 90 3.97 -13.13 -15.39
C GLY A 90 5.11 -12.89 -14.41
N THR A 91 5.01 -13.36 -13.16
CA THR A 91 6.07 -13.23 -12.14
C THR A 91 7.13 -14.35 -12.20
N GLY A 92 7.01 -15.29 -13.11
CA GLY A 92 7.96 -16.40 -13.28
C GLY A 92 9.22 -16.02 -14.07
N ASP A 93 9.25 -14.88 -14.74
CA ASP A 93 10.37 -14.42 -15.58
C ASP A 93 11.00 -13.12 -15.08
N LEU A 94 11.20 -13.04 -13.77
CA LEU A 94 11.88 -11.92 -13.13
C LEU A 94 13.40 -12.10 -13.19
N TYR A 95 14.11 -10.98 -13.18
CA TYR A 95 15.55 -10.90 -13.21
C TYR A 95 16.05 -9.93 -12.16
N VAL A 96 17.23 -10.21 -11.62
CA VAL A 96 17.91 -9.28 -10.73
C VAL A 96 18.37 -8.06 -11.53
N ALA A 97 18.06 -6.87 -11.03
CA ALA A 97 18.58 -5.64 -11.61
C ALA A 97 20.00 -5.39 -11.08
N GLU A 98 20.96 -5.23 -11.96
CA GLU A 98 22.37 -4.95 -11.62
C GLU A 98 22.74 -3.54 -12.07
N LYS A 99 23.44 -2.79 -11.23
CA LYS A 99 23.97 -1.48 -11.59
C LYS A 99 25.37 -1.63 -12.21
N LYS A 100 25.54 -1.21 -13.48
CA LYS A 100 26.82 -1.13 -14.16
C LYS A 100 27.14 0.31 -14.55
N GLY A 101 27.99 0.96 -13.74
CA GLY A 101 28.20 2.42 -13.85
C GLY A 101 26.91 3.18 -13.48
N ASP A 102 26.42 3.99 -14.39
CA ASP A 102 25.18 4.77 -14.19
C ASP A 102 23.94 4.10 -14.80
N GLU A 103 24.09 2.90 -15.37
CA GLU A 103 22.98 2.18 -16.02
C GLU A 103 22.57 0.94 -15.23
N TRP A 104 21.24 0.70 -15.22
CA TRP A 104 20.68 -0.55 -14.74
C TRP A 104 20.59 -1.56 -15.89
N VAL A 105 21.12 -2.76 -15.67
CA VAL A 105 21.10 -3.85 -16.64
C VAL A 105 20.38 -5.07 -16.06
N LYS A 106 19.87 -5.90 -16.96
CA LYS A 106 19.29 -7.19 -16.61
C LYS A 106 20.43 -8.13 -16.19
N GLY A 107 20.41 -8.56 -14.95
CA GLY A 107 21.34 -9.54 -14.40
C GLY A 107 20.82 -10.98 -14.53
N GLU A 108 21.18 -11.81 -13.57
CA GLU A 108 20.76 -13.21 -13.54
C GLU A 108 19.26 -13.36 -13.33
N LYS A 109 18.71 -14.52 -13.73
CA LYS A 109 17.32 -14.86 -13.47
C LYS A 109 17.10 -14.94 -11.96
N ALA A 110 16.08 -14.25 -11.47
CA ALA A 110 15.73 -14.27 -10.07
C ALA A 110 15.10 -15.62 -9.67
N ASP A 111 15.29 -15.99 -8.42
CA ASP A 111 14.55 -17.12 -7.84
C ASP A 111 13.05 -16.83 -7.77
N ASP A 112 12.28 -17.89 -7.67
CA ASP A 112 10.84 -17.77 -7.51
C ASP A 112 10.48 -17.07 -6.21
N ILE A 113 9.64 -16.07 -6.30
CA ILE A 113 9.11 -15.34 -5.15
C ILE A 113 7.99 -16.15 -4.50
N THR A 114 8.00 -16.24 -3.18
CA THR A 114 6.93 -16.87 -2.39
C THR A 114 5.93 -15.84 -1.86
N LEU A 115 4.71 -16.31 -1.54
CA LEU A 115 3.71 -15.47 -0.86
C LEU A 115 4.21 -14.94 0.48
N PHE A 116 5.00 -15.72 1.22
CA PHE A 116 5.65 -15.27 2.45
C PHE A 116 6.56 -14.06 2.23
N GLN A 117 7.39 -14.10 1.19
CA GLN A 117 8.30 -13.00 0.87
C GLN A 117 7.56 -11.72 0.48
N LEU A 118 6.42 -11.83 -0.24
CA LEU A 118 5.57 -10.66 -0.51
C LEU A 118 4.98 -10.07 0.78
N LEU A 119 4.42 -10.91 1.65
CA LEU A 119 3.80 -10.49 2.90
C LEU A 119 4.79 -9.84 3.87
N THR A 120 6.05 -10.27 3.85
CA THR A 120 7.11 -9.75 4.73
C THR A 120 7.96 -8.66 4.09
N HIS A 121 7.64 -8.21 2.86
CA HIS A 121 8.42 -7.24 2.09
C HIS A 121 9.88 -7.66 1.85
N SER A 122 10.15 -8.96 1.73
CA SER A 122 11.49 -9.52 1.49
C SER A 122 11.66 -10.13 0.09
N SER A 123 10.71 -9.87 -0.81
CA SER A 123 10.71 -10.42 -2.18
C SER A 123 11.71 -9.76 -3.13
N GLY A 124 12.23 -8.58 -2.81
CA GLY A 124 13.08 -7.81 -3.72
C GLY A 124 12.32 -7.08 -4.84
N VAL A 125 11.00 -7.24 -4.92
CA VAL A 125 10.19 -6.48 -5.89
C VAL A 125 10.09 -5.03 -5.44
N GLY A 126 10.57 -4.10 -6.29
CA GLY A 126 10.50 -2.67 -6.04
C GLY A 126 9.09 -2.13 -6.14
N CYS A 127 8.80 -1.05 -5.43
CA CYS A 127 7.53 -0.30 -5.51
C CYS A 127 7.76 1.11 -6.08
N GLY A 128 8.03 1.14 -7.27
CA GLY A 128 7.98 1.98 -8.40
C GLY A 128 7.97 3.47 -8.42
N GLU A 129 8.15 4.34 -7.46
CA GLU A 129 8.25 5.78 -7.77
C GLU A 129 9.69 6.31 -7.88
N ILE A 130 10.61 5.79 -7.11
CA ILE A 130 12.02 6.20 -7.15
C ILE A 130 12.79 5.41 -8.21
N GLU A 131 12.34 4.20 -8.51
CA GLU A 131 12.99 3.24 -9.40
C GLU A 131 12.41 3.26 -10.82
N SER A 132 11.17 3.73 -11.01
CA SER A 132 10.45 3.62 -12.29
C SER A 132 11.13 4.35 -13.46
N ALA A 133 11.82 5.45 -13.21
CA ALA A 133 12.53 6.17 -14.28
C ALA A 133 13.80 5.42 -14.74
N GLU A 134 14.47 4.70 -13.83
CA GLU A 134 15.64 3.90 -14.15
C GLU A 134 15.27 2.49 -14.63
N PHE A 135 14.29 1.84 -14.01
CA PHE A 135 13.76 0.53 -14.42
C PHE A 135 12.88 0.57 -15.67
N ALA A 136 12.24 1.70 -15.98
CA ALA A 136 11.49 1.86 -17.24
C ALA A 136 12.38 1.75 -18.49
N LYS A 137 13.71 1.86 -18.34
CA LYS A 137 14.66 1.62 -19.43
C LYS A 137 14.90 0.12 -19.67
N VAL A 138 14.67 -0.73 -18.65
CA VAL A 138 14.68 -2.18 -18.76
C VAL A 138 13.27 -2.63 -19.09
N LYS A 139 12.79 -2.34 -20.31
CA LYS A 139 11.44 -2.74 -20.73
C LYS A 139 11.32 -4.26 -20.71
N PRO A 140 10.31 -4.83 -20.03
CA PRO A 140 9.86 -6.18 -20.34
C PRO A 140 9.47 -6.24 -21.82
N GLY A 141 9.66 -7.40 -22.44
CA GLY A 141 9.28 -7.61 -23.83
C GLY A 141 7.78 -7.32 -24.05
N LYS A 142 7.40 -6.95 -25.27
CA LYS A 142 5.99 -6.72 -25.64
C LYS A 142 5.14 -7.92 -25.20
N GLY A 143 4.37 -7.76 -24.13
CA GLY A 143 3.49 -8.79 -23.57
C GLY A 143 3.28 -8.70 -22.06
N ASP A 144 4.17 -8.02 -21.31
CA ASP A 144 4.19 -8.03 -19.84
C ASP A 144 3.64 -6.71 -19.24
N THR A 145 2.48 -6.28 -19.68
CA THR A 145 1.73 -5.24 -18.97
C THR A 145 0.78 -5.90 -17.99
N LEU A 146 1.14 -5.89 -16.69
CA LEU A 146 0.15 -5.95 -15.63
C LEU A 146 -0.63 -4.64 -15.68
N ALA A 147 -1.83 -4.69 -16.23
CA ALA A 147 -2.81 -3.62 -16.18
C ALA A 147 -3.49 -3.58 -14.81
#